data_01d431d15c8f28858881e1862a0daa63
#
_entry.id   01d431d15c8f28858881e1862a0daa63
#
_cell.length_a   1.000
_cell.length_b   1.000
_cell.length_c   1.000
_cell.angle_alpha   90.00
_cell.angle_beta   90.00
_cell.angle_gamma   90.00
#
_symmetry.space_group_name_H-M   'P 1'
#
loop_
_entity.id
_entity.type
_entity.pdbx_description
1 polymer ?
#
loop_
_entity_poly.entity_id
_entity_poly.type
_entity_poly.pdbx_seq_one_letter_code
_entity_poly.pdbx_strand_id
1 'polypeptide(L)'
;MSKYSDAVKNARKEYIKLSLKQKQELEQIYAKLAADLSEEILKWPESRTRTHLQQMHQIVNQYSKELYFDLKEHTTKYINEAAEIQTNVQLSFVDMLKLEPTIDTALRRSITTISSKTVKQLIAGEYYKDDKTLSKRLWKITKNNRRNIDTVIKVNVARGCNARTLAGELEKYINPKNRIIGKSFAAGIDSHKISYQAQRLARTSITHVMSEVQIQNAIVNPFNKGLRWNLSPNHSARMHGKTDECDDREGK
;
A
#
# COMPACT_ATOMS: atom_id res chain seq x y z
N MET A 1 22.89 -21.87 -14.73
CA MET A 1 21.51 -21.37 -14.56
C MET A 1 21.12 -20.53 -15.76
N SER A 2 19.85 -20.51 -16.18
CA SER A 2 19.45 -19.70 -17.34
C SER A 2 19.42 -18.21 -16.96
N LYS A 3 19.72 -17.30 -17.89
CA LYS A 3 19.61 -15.84 -17.72
C LYS A 3 18.24 -15.42 -17.17
N TYR A 4 17.18 -16.14 -17.53
CA TYR A 4 15.82 -15.91 -17.02
C TYR A 4 15.69 -16.25 -15.52
N SER A 5 16.29 -17.35 -15.08
CA SER A 5 16.31 -17.70 -13.65
C SER A 5 16.97 -16.61 -12.79
N ASP A 6 18.04 -16.01 -13.32
CA ASP A 6 18.73 -14.92 -12.63
C ASP A 6 17.90 -13.62 -12.64
N ALA A 7 17.22 -13.33 -13.75
CA ALA A 7 16.26 -12.20 -13.81
C ALA A 7 15.14 -12.35 -12.80
N VAL A 8 14.55 -13.54 -12.66
CA VAL A 8 13.50 -13.81 -11.64
C VAL A 8 14.03 -13.65 -10.21
N LYS A 9 15.24 -14.14 -9.93
CA LYS A 9 15.87 -13.98 -8.59
C LYS A 9 16.15 -12.52 -8.28
N ASN A 10 16.64 -11.75 -9.26
CA ASN A 10 16.91 -10.33 -9.10
C ASN A 10 15.60 -9.54 -8.87
N ALA A 11 14.57 -9.82 -9.66
CA ALA A 11 13.24 -9.21 -9.47
C ALA A 11 12.68 -9.45 -8.07
N ARG A 12 12.86 -10.65 -7.50
CA ARG A 12 12.47 -10.93 -6.10
C ARG A 12 13.23 -10.07 -5.10
N LYS A 13 14.55 -9.88 -5.30
CA LYS A 13 15.35 -9.00 -4.44
C LYS A 13 14.91 -7.54 -4.55
N GLU A 14 14.66 -7.08 -5.77
CA GLU A 14 14.18 -5.71 -6.03
C GLU A 14 12.79 -5.50 -5.43
N TYR A 15 11.88 -6.46 -5.54
CA TYR A 15 10.57 -6.40 -4.91
C TYR A 15 10.66 -6.29 -3.38
N ILE A 16 11.55 -7.04 -2.73
CA ILE A 16 11.75 -6.95 -1.27
C ILE A 16 12.25 -5.55 -0.91
N LYS A 17 13.24 -5.01 -1.62
CA LYS A 17 13.75 -3.66 -1.43
C LYS A 17 12.65 -2.61 -1.64
N LEU A 18 11.88 -2.76 -2.71
CA LEU A 18 10.75 -1.89 -3.03
C LEU A 18 9.71 -1.88 -1.90
N SER A 19 9.34 -3.05 -1.40
CA SER A 19 8.37 -3.20 -0.31
C SER A 19 8.85 -2.55 1.00
N LEU A 20 10.13 -2.67 1.32
CA LEU A 20 10.73 -2.01 2.49
C LEU A 20 10.75 -0.49 2.34
N LYS A 21 11.18 0.01 1.18
CA LYS A 21 11.20 1.45 0.86
C LYS A 21 9.79 2.03 0.90
N GLN A 22 8.84 1.35 0.28
CA GLN A 22 7.43 1.72 0.29
C GLN A 22 6.89 1.86 1.72
N LYS A 23 7.19 0.91 2.59
CA LYS A 23 6.79 0.97 4.00
C LYS A 23 7.42 2.17 4.72
N GLN A 24 8.72 2.42 4.53
CA GLN A 24 9.44 3.52 5.16
C GLN A 24 8.90 4.88 4.73
N GLU A 25 8.69 5.10 3.42
CA GLU A 25 8.14 6.35 2.90
C GLU A 25 6.70 6.58 3.41
N LEU A 26 5.87 5.54 3.48
CA LEU A 26 4.53 5.65 4.03
C LEU A 26 4.54 6.00 5.52
N GLU A 27 5.47 5.43 6.30
CA GLU A 27 5.67 5.80 7.71
C GLU A 27 6.10 7.26 7.86
N GLN A 28 6.90 7.79 6.93
CA GLN A 28 7.29 9.22 6.91
C GLN A 28 6.09 10.13 6.64
N ILE A 29 5.18 9.76 5.72
CA ILE A 29 3.95 10.52 5.45
C ILE A 29 3.14 10.68 6.75
N TYR A 30 2.93 9.60 7.49
CA TYR A 30 2.18 9.66 8.75
C TYR A 30 2.94 10.35 9.88
N ALA A 31 4.27 10.23 9.95
CA ALA A 31 5.07 10.94 10.94
C ALA A 31 5.04 12.45 10.70
N LYS A 32 5.09 12.89 9.44
CA LYS A 32 4.92 14.30 9.08
C LYS A 32 3.55 14.81 9.49
N LEU A 33 2.48 14.09 9.12
CA LEU A 33 1.12 14.44 9.53
C LEU A 33 0.99 14.61 11.06
N ALA A 34 1.62 13.71 11.83
CA ALA A 34 1.60 13.78 13.28
C ALA A 34 2.28 15.04 13.80
N ALA A 35 3.46 15.37 13.26
CA ALA A 35 4.22 16.55 13.65
C ALA A 35 3.47 17.85 13.32
N ASP A 36 2.99 17.97 12.08
CA ASP A 36 2.27 19.14 11.60
C ASP A 36 0.99 19.39 12.42
N LEU A 37 0.21 18.34 12.70
CA LEU A 37 -1.01 18.46 13.51
C LEU A 37 -0.69 18.81 14.97
N SER A 38 0.38 18.27 15.54
CA SER A 38 0.82 18.57 16.90
C SER A 38 1.28 20.01 17.03
N GLU A 39 2.00 20.54 16.03
CA GLU A 39 2.43 21.93 15.99
C GLU A 39 1.23 22.89 15.94
N GLU A 40 0.23 22.60 15.11
CA GLU A 40 -0.98 23.40 15.03
C GLU A 40 -1.74 23.45 16.38
N ILE A 41 -1.81 22.31 17.08
CA ILE A 41 -2.48 22.24 18.39
C ILE A 41 -1.72 23.06 19.44
N LEU A 42 -0.39 23.05 19.41
CA LEU A 42 0.42 23.80 20.36
C LEU A 42 0.33 25.33 20.21
N LYS A 43 -0.07 25.83 19.03
CA LYS A 43 -0.34 27.25 18.80
C LYS A 43 -1.62 27.76 19.46
N TRP A 44 -2.42 26.89 20.05
CA TRP A 44 -3.74 27.22 20.55
C TRP A 44 -3.69 27.79 21.96
N PRO A 45 -4.52 28.81 22.23
CA PRO A 45 -4.67 29.35 23.56
C PRO A 45 -5.33 28.33 24.51
N GLU A 46 -5.03 28.41 25.79
CA GLU A 46 -5.59 27.50 26.81
C GLU A 46 -7.12 27.57 26.96
N SER A 47 -7.75 28.65 26.46
CA SER A 47 -9.20 28.81 26.50
C SER A 47 -9.93 27.92 25.49
N ARG A 48 -10.84 27.09 25.97
CA ARG A 48 -11.55 26.07 25.20
C ARG A 48 -12.92 26.57 24.75
N THR A 49 -12.96 27.37 23.73
CA THR A 49 -14.23 27.85 23.16
C THR A 49 -14.74 26.90 22.07
N ARG A 50 -16.07 26.94 21.83
CA ARG A 50 -16.71 26.24 20.70
C ARG A 50 -16.05 26.59 19.36
N THR A 51 -15.58 27.79 19.22
CA THR A 51 -14.87 28.28 18.02
C THR A 51 -13.56 27.51 17.79
N HIS A 52 -12.79 27.23 18.85
CA HIS A 52 -11.56 26.46 18.74
C HIS A 52 -11.80 25.01 18.27
N LEU A 53 -12.88 24.37 18.74
CA LEU A 53 -13.27 23.04 18.27
C LEU A 53 -13.66 23.04 16.78
N GLN A 54 -14.32 24.09 16.32
CA GLN A 54 -14.66 24.25 14.90
C GLN A 54 -13.41 24.45 14.02
N GLN A 55 -12.48 25.28 14.49
CA GLN A 55 -11.18 25.47 13.79
C GLN A 55 -10.40 24.17 13.72
N MET A 56 -10.33 23.41 14.85
CA MET A 56 -9.69 22.10 14.88
C MET A 56 -10.31 21.14 13.85
N HIS A 57 -11.61 21.09 13.79
CA HIS A 57 -12.29 20.25 12.81
C HIS A 57 -11.93 20.64 11.36
N GLN A 58 -11.77 21.94 11.08
CA GLN A 58 -11.32 22.41 9.77
C GLN A 58 -9.87 21.98 9.47
N ILE A 59 -8.96 22.13 10.44
CA ILE A 59 -7.56 21.71 10.34
C ILE A 59 -7.48 20.21 10.06
N VAL A 60 -8.17 19.37 10.83
CA VAL A 60 -8.19 17.91 10.62
C VAL A 60 -8.78 17.54 9.26
N ASN A 61 -9.77 18.28 8.78
CA ASN A 61 -10.30 18.09 7.43
C ASN A 61 -9.27 18.40 6.34
N GLN A 62 -8.49 19.48 6.50
CA GLN A 62 -7.43 19.83 5.57
C GLN A 62 -6.36 18.75 5.54
N TYR A 63 -5.80 18.37 6.68
CA TYR A 63 -4.80 17.30 6.77
C TYR A 63 -5.31 15.96 6.24
N SER A 64 -6.59 15.66 6.40
CA SER A 64 -7.17 14.45 5.80
C SER A 64 -7.18 14.47 4.27
N LYS A 65 -7.35 15.64 3.66
CA LYS A 65 -7.25 15.81 2.21
C LYS A 65 -5.79 15.69 1.74
N GLU A 66 -4.86 16.34 2.42
CA GLU A 66 -3.43 16.27 2.13
C GLU A 66 -2.96 14.80 2.22
N LEU A 67 -3.27 14.12 3.31
CA LEU A 67 -2.97 12.71 3.50
C LEU A 67 -3.54 11.84 2.35
N TYR A 68 -4.74 12.14 1.87
CA TYR A 68 -5.31 11.40 0.74
C TYR A 68 -4.47 11.56 -0.53
N PHE A 69 -4.01 12.76 -0.84
CA PHE A 69 -3.18 13.02 -2.02
C PHE A 69 -1.82 12.38 -1.89
N ASP A 70 -1.16 12.51 -0.74
CA ASP A 70 0.14 11.89 -0.46
C ASP A 70 0.07 10.37 -0.57
N LEU A 71 -0.95 9.74 0.02
CA LEU A 71 -1.16 8.29 -0.06
C LEU A 71 -1.47 7.83 -1.49
N LYS A 72 -2.21 8.64 -2.26
CA LYS A 72 -2.55 8.32 -3.65
C LYS A 72 -1.30 8.37 -4.53
N GLU A 73 -0.53 9.42 -4.43
CA GLU A 73 0.73 9.58 -5.18
C GLU A 73 1.70 8.46 -4.81
N HIS A 74 1.96 8.28 -3.52
CA HIS A 74 2.82 7.23 -3.00
C HIS A 74 2.41 5.84 -3.49
N THR A 75 1.14 5.44 -3.32
CA THR A 75 0.68 4.10 -3.70
C THR A 75 0.75 3.90 -5.21
N THR A 76 0.39 4.92 -6.01
CA THR A 76 0.47 4.87 -7.47
C THR A 76 1.91 4.72 -7.96
N LYS A 77 2.85 5.48 -7.38
CA LYS A 77 4.29 5.37 -7.65
C LYS A 77 4.77 3.93 -7.47
N TYR A 78 4.50 3.32 -6.33
CA TYR A 78 4.97 1.97 -6.01
C TYR A 78 4.27 0.86 -6.82
N ILE A 79 3.03 1.06 -7.24
CA ILE A 79 2.35 0.17 -8.21
C ILE A 79 3.09 0.20 -9.56
N ASN A 80 3.47 1.37 -10.05
CA ASN A 80 4.21 1.50 -11.31
C ASN A 80 5.61 0.85 -11.21
N GLU A 81 6.37 1.15 -10.16
CA GLU A 81 7.70 0.56 -9.95
C GLU A 81 7.63 -0.98 -9.85
N ALA A 82 6.62 -1.52 -9.17
CA ALA A 82 6.42 -2.97 -9.09
C ALA A 82 6.04 -3.60 -10.44
N ALA A 83 5.21 -2.93 -11.23
CA ALA A 83 4.87 -3.37 -12.57
C ALA A 83 6.10 -3.36 -13.50
N GLU A 84 6.98 -2.36 -13.38
CA GLU A 84 8.22 -2.26 -14.13
C GLU A 84 9.17 -3.41 -13.80
N ILE A 85 9.37 -3.75 -12.53
CA ILE A 85 10.17 -4.90 -12.11
C ILE A 85 9.69 -6.17 -12.82
N GLN A 86 8.38 -6.43 -12.81
CA GLN A 86 7.82 -7.62 -13.43
C GLN A 86 7.88 -7.58 -14.96
N THR A 87 7.70 -6.40 -15.56
CA THR A 87 7.86 -6.19 -17.01
C THR A 87 9.27 -6.54 -17.46
N ASN A 88 10.29 -6.12 -16.71
CA ASN A 88 11.70 -6.42 -17.00
C ASN A 88 11.99 -7.93 -16.95
N VAL A 89 11.32 -8.69 -16.07
CA VAL A 89 11.39 -10.15 -16.08
C VAL A 89 10.88 -10.72 -17.42
N GLN A 90 9.73 -10.21 -17.90
CA GLN A 90 9.16 -10.67 -19.18
C GLN A 90 10.06 -10.29 -20.37
N LEU A 91 10.63 -9.09 -20.36
CA LEU A 91 11.59 -8.67 -21.39
C LEU A 91 12.86 -9.53 -21.38
N SER A 92 13.36 -9.92 -20.21
CA SER A 92 14.50 -10.85 -20.09
C SER A 92 14.20 -12.24 -20.65
N PHE A 93 12.95 -12.66 -20.66
CA PHE A 93 12.54 -13.88 -21.35
C PHE A 93 12.64 -13.72 -22.88
N VAL A 94 12.21 -12.57 -23.42
CA VAL A 94 12.34 -12.26 -24.86
C VAL A 94 13.79 -12.29 -25.31
N ASP A 95 14.72 -11.73 -24.51
CA ASP A 95 16.16 -11.73 -24.79
C ASP A 95 16.73 -13.15 -25.03
N MET A 96 16.12 -14.17 -24.40
CA MET A 96 16.56 -15.55 -24.53
C MET A 96 16.07 -16.22 -25.83
N LEU A 97 14.96 -15.73 -26.40
CA LEU A 97 14.33 -16.36 -27.57
C LEU A 97 15.10 -16.10 -28.85
N LYS A 98 16.00 -15.11 -28.91
CA LYS A 98 16.79 -14.73 -30.09
C LYS A 98 15.93 -14.61 -31.35
N LEU A 99 14.85 -13.84 -31.22
CA LEU A 99 13.88 -13.67 -32.30
C LEU A 99 14.38 -12.74 -33.39
N GLU A 100 13.78 -12.84 -34.58
CA GLU A 100 13.96 -11.89 -35.68
C GLU A 100 13.63 -10.46 -35.18
N PRO A 101 14.37 -9.42 -35.60
CA PRO A 101 14.23 -8.05 -35.06
C PRO A 101 12.81 -7.50 -35.10
N THR A 102 12.03 -7.81 -36.11
CA THR A 102 10.65 -7.36 -36.26
C THR A 102 9.74 -8.00 -35.21
N ILE A 103 9.88 -9.30 -34.98
CA ILE A 103 9.12 -10.07 -34.01
C ILE A 103 9.53 -9.67 -32.58
N ASP A 104 10.83 -9.52 -32.34
CA ASP A 104 11.38 -9.07 -31.06
C ASP A 104 10.78 -7.70 -30.66
N THR A 105 10.83 -6.72 -31.57
CA THR A 105 10.29 -5.39 -31.35
C THR A 105 8.79 -5.42 -31.09
N ALA A 106 8.03 -6.18 -31.87
CA ALA A 106 6.58 -6.30 -31.70
C ALA A 106 6.22 -6.93 -30.34
N LEU A 107 6.93 -7.98 -29.93
CA LEU A 107 6.70 -8.66 -28.66
C LEU A 107 7.04 -7.77 -27.46
N ARG A 108 8.18 -7.05 -27.50
CA ARG A 108 8.54 -6.08 -26.44
C ARG A 108 7.51 -4.97 -26.30
N ARG A 109 7.05 -4.43 -27.43
CA ARG A 109 5.99 -3.41 -27.45
C ARG A 109 4.69 -3.95 -26.85
N SER A 110 4.33 -5.18 -27.19
CA SER A 110 3.15 -5.85 -26.61
C SER A 110 3.27 -5.98 -25.10
N ILE A 111 4.41 -6.49 -24.58
CA ILE A 111 4.68 -6.66 -23.15
C ILE A 111 4.53 -5.32 -22.40
N THR A 112 5.16 -4.26 -22.90
CA THR A 112 5.10 -2.94 -22.24
C THR A 112 3.70 -2.33 -22.27
N THR A 113 2.98 -2.51 -23.39
CA THR A 113 1.60 -2.03 -23.54
C THR A 113 0.66 -2.74 -22.58
N ILE A 114 0.78 -4.08 -22.47
CA ILE A 114 -0.03 -4.88 -21.55
C ILE A 114 0.25 -4.52 -20.11
N SER A 115 1.52 -4.37 -19.73
CA SER A 115 1.91 -3.97 -18.39
C SER A 115 1.30 -2.61 -18.01
N SER A 116 1.37 -1.62 -18.90
CA SER A 116 0.75 -0.30 -18.68
C SER A 116 -0.77 -0.38 -18.59
N LYS A 117 -1.41 -1.20 -19.41
CA LYS A 117 -2.86 -1.44 -19.35
C LYS A 117 -3.25 -2.08 -18.02
N THR A 118 -2.51 -3.09 -17.58
CA THR A 118 -2.72 -3.79 -16.31
C THR A 118 -2.66 -2.86 -15.11
N VAL A 119 -1.67 -1.94 -15.08
CA VAL A 119 -1.59 -0.91 -14.03
C VAL A 119 -2.83 -0.03 -14.01
N LYS A 120 -3.27 0.45 -15.17
CA LYS A 120 -4.48 1.30 -15.28
C LYS A 120 -5.73 0.56 -14.79
N GLN A 121 -5.90 -0.69 -15.16
CA GLN A 121 -7.02 -1.53 -14.77
C GLN A 121 -7.01 -1.84 -13.26
N LEU A 122 -5.82 -2.09 -12.67
CA LEU A 122 -5.69 -2.26 -11.23
C LEU A 122 -6.12 -1.00 -10.46
N ILE A 123 -5.63 0.17 -10.89
CA ILE A 123 -6.00 1.47 -10.29
C ILE A 123 -7.49 1.75 -10.45
N ALA A 124 -8.06 1.39 -11.59
CA ALA A 124 -9.48 1.50 -11.86
C ALA A 124 -10.35 0.54 -11.03
N GLY A 125 -9.75 -0.52 -10.46
CA GLY A 125 -10.45 -1.48 -9.61
C GLY A 125 -10.95 -2.73 -10.32
N GLU A 126 -10.67 -2.89 -11.62
CA GLU A 126 -11.20 -3.97 -12.46
C GLU A 126 -10.77 -5.38 -12.00
N TYR A 127 -9.64 -5.49 -11.30
CA TYR A 127 -9.16 -6.77 -10.74
C TYR A 127 -9.65 -7.05 -9.32
N TYR A 128 -10.57 -6.25 -8.80
CA TYR A 128 -11.13 -6.45 -7.46
C TYR A 128 -12.61 -6.84 -7.53
N LYS A 129 -13.03 -7.82 -6.74
CA LYS A 129 -14.41 -8.30 -6.66
C LYS A 129 -15.45 -7.21 -6.33
N ASP A 130 -15.02 -6.11 -5.73
CA ASP A 130 -15.88 -5.01 -5.29
C ASP A 130 -15.81 -3.78 -6.22
N ASP A 131 -15.12 -3.87 -7.35
CA ASP A 131 -14.96 -2.85 -8.40
C ASP A 131 -14.58 -1.45 -7.86
N LYS A 132 -13.95 -1.40 -6.66
CA LYS A 132 -13.54 -0.14 -6.06
C LYS A 132 -12.19 0.30 -6.58
N THR A 133 -12.17 1.50 -7.13
CA THR A 133 -10.93 2.18 -7.54
C THR A 133 -9.97 2.37 -6.36
N LEU A 134 -8.68 2.48 -6.65
CA LEU A 134 -7.67 2.83 -5.65
C LEU A 134 -8.06 4.12 -4.89
N SER A 135 -8.56 5.13 -5.61
CA SER A 135 -9.02 6.39 -5.03
C SER A 135 -10.14 6.19 -3.99
N LYS A 136 -11.15 5.37 -4.30
CA LYS A 136 -12.24 5.06 -3.35
C LYS A 136 -11.73 4.34 -2.11
N ARG A 137 -10.75 3.43 -2.25
CA ARG A 137 -10.13 2.71 -1.13
C ARG A 137 -9.35 3.67 -0.23
N LEU A 138 -8.52 4.52 -0.82
CA LEU A 138 -7.74 5.52 -0.08
C LEU A 138 -8.63 6.54 0.60
N TRP A 139 -9.67 7.02 -0.08
CA TRP A 139 -10.66 7.92 0.51
C TRP A 139 -11.34 7.32 1.74
N LYS A 140 -11.70 6.04 1.70
CA LYS A 140 -12.26 5.34 2.85
C LYS A 140 -11.28 5.31 4.02
N ILE A 141 -10.00 5.03 3.76
CA ILE A 141 -8.96 4.99 4.78
C ILE A 141 -8.79 6.37 5.43
N THR A 142 -8.61 7.42 4.63
CA THR A 142 -8.39 8.78 5.15
C THR A 142 -9.62 9.31 5.89
N LYS A 143 -10.83 9.00 5.42
CA LYS A 143 -12.07 9.33 6.14
C LYS A 143 -12.14 8.64 7.51
N ASN A 144 -11.74 7.38 7.62
CA ASN A 144 -11.68 6.67 8.89
C ASN A 144 -10.61 7.27 9.81
N ASN A 145 -9.43 7.58 9.27
CA ASN A 145 -8.35 8.22 10.00
C ASN A 145 -8.81 9.55 10.59
N ARG A 146 -9.48 10.38 9.79
CA ARG A 146 -10.05 11.66 10.25
C ARG A 146 -11.03 11.45 11.41
N ARG A 147 -11.97 10.51 11.27
CA ARG A 147 -12.96 10.23 12.34
C ARG A 147 -12.29 9.81 13.64
N ASN A 148 -11.24 9.00 13.55
CA ASN A 148 -10.49 8.56 14.72
C ASN A 148 -9.73 9.72 15.38
N ILE A 149 -9.08 10.58 14.58
CA ILE A 149 -8.43 11.80 15.07
C ILE A 149 -9.44 12.71 15.76
N ASP A 150 -10.58 12.99 15.13
CA ASP A 150 -11.68 13.79 15.73
C ASP A 150 -12.14 13.20 17.06
N THR A 151 -12.21 11.86 17.19
CA THR A 151 -12.60 11.20 18.43
C THR A 151 -11.55 11.38 19.52
N VAL A 152 -10.26 11.24 19.21
CA VAL A 152 -9.16 11.52 20.16
C VAL A 152 -9.25 12.95 20.68
N ILE A 153 -9.45 13.92 19.78
CA ILE A 153 -9.59 15.33 20.13
C ILE A 153 -10.77 15.54 21.08
N LYS A 154 -11.96 15.06 20.70
CA LYS A 154 -13.18 15.21 21.50
C LYS A 154 -13.06 14.62 22.90
N VAL A 155 -12.48 13.41 23.01
CA VAL A 155 -12.29 12.75 24.31
C VAL A 155 -11.31 13.52 25.17
N ASN A 156 -10.20 13.99 24.64
CA ASN A 156 -9.22 14.76 25.40
C ASN A 156 -9.75 16.13 25.83
N VAL A 157 -10.51 16.80 24.97
CA VAL A 157 -11.17 18.05 25.29
C VAL A 157 -12.21 17.83 26.42
N ALA A 158 -13.02 16.78 26.34
CA ALA A 158 -14.00 16.44 27.37
C ALA A 158 -13.36 16.11 28.74
N ARG A 159 -12.16 15.51 28.73
CA ARG A 159 -11.35 15.20 29.91
C ARG A 159 -10.65 16.43 30.50
N GLY A 160 -10.72 17.55 29.84
CA GLY A 160 -10.05 18.74 30.32
C GLY A 160 -8.54 18.78 30.03
N CYS A 161 -8.01 17.95 29.11
CA CYS A 161 -6.60 17.93 28.80
C CYS A 161 -6.14 19.26 28.17
N ASN A 162 -4.93 19.73 28.51
CA ASN A 162 -4.34 20.90 27.87
C ASN A 162 -3.82 20.59 26.45
N ALA A 163 -3.46 21.63 25.68
CA ALA A 163 -2.99 21.50 24.30
C ALA A 163 -1.75 20.60 24.18
N ARG A 164 -0.81 20.70 25.10
CA ARG A 164 0.41 19.87 25.11
C ARG A 164 0.09 18.39 25.31
N THR A 165 -0.82 18.04 26.21
CA THR A 165 -1.27 16.67 26.43
C THR A 165 -1.98 16.14 25.19
N LEU A 166 -2.89 16.92 24.60
CA LEU A 166 -3.59 16.53 23.36
C LEU A 166 -2.62 16.32 22.20
N ALA A 167 -1.66 17.22 22.00
CA ALA A 167 -0.63 17.07 20.95
C ALA A 167 0.17 15.79 21.15
N GLY A 168 0.62 15.51 22.37
CA GLY A 168 1.35 14.27 22.69
C GLY A 168 0.53 13.00 22.50
N GLU A 169 -0.77 13.02 22.79
CA GLU A 169 -1.66 11.89 22.55
C GLU A 169 -1.89 11.66 21.05
N LEU A 170 -2.08 12.71 20.26
CA LEU A 170 -2.21 12.59 18.81
C LEU A 170 -0.91 12.13 18.15
N GLU A 171 0.24 12.65 18.59
CA GLU A 171 1.55 12.21 18.13
C GLU A 171 1.72 10.69 18.34
N LYS A 172 1.42 10.19 19.53
CA LYS A 172 1.47 8.74 19.84
C LYS A 172 0.54 7.92 18.96
N TYR A 173 -0.65 8.44 18.66
CA TYR A 173 -1.67 7.74 17.88
C TYR A 173 -1.36 7.72 16.38
N ILE A 174 -0.89 8.84 15.84
CA ILE A 174 -0.67 9.00 14.38
C ILE A 174 0.71 8.53 13.95
N ASN A 175 1.76 8.83 14.71
CA ASN A 175 3.13 8.52 14.33
C ASN A 175 3.40 7.01 14.41
N PRO A 176 3.73 6.35 13.28
CA PRO A 176 3.94 4.90 13.26
C PRO A 176 5.14 4.44 14.09
N LYS A 177 6.11 5.33 14.35
CA LYS A 177 7.31 5.03 15.14
C LYS A 177 7.01 4.94 16.64
N ASN A 178 5.97 5.65 17.11
CA ASN A 178 5.56 5.61 18.50
C ASN A 178 4.70 4.38 18.76
N ARG A 179 5.07 3.59 19.77
CA ARG A 179 4.24 2.45 20.19
C ARG A 179 3.13 2.92 21.11
N ILE A 180 1.90 2.48 20.83
CA ILE A 180 0.80 2.60 21.78
C ILE A 180 0.96 1.47 22.78
N ILE A 181 1.32 1.82 24.03
CA ILE A 181 1.38 0.87 25.14
C ILE A 181 0.10 1.08 25.95
N GLY A 182 -0.82 0.11 25.90
CA GLY A 182 -2.03 0.12 26.73
C GLY A 182 -3.34 -0.08 25.98
N LYS A 183 -4.35 -0.55 26.73
CA LYS A 183 -5.61 -1.07 26.20
C LYS A 183 -6.64 -0.04 25.74
N SER A 184 -6.43 1.25 25.91
CA SER A 184 -7.44 2.22 25.49
C SER A 184 -6.86 3.59 25.21
N PHE A 185 -6.80 3.92 23.96
CA PHE A 185 -6.51 5.27 23.52
C PHE A 185 -7.74 6.19 23.69
N ALA A 186 -8.88 5.70 23.29
CA ALA A 186 -10.22 6.22 23.57
C ALA A 186 -11.22 5.08 23.36
N ALA A 187 -12.34 5.08 24.05
CA ALA A 187 -13.38 4.07 23.86
C ALA A 187 -13.82 4.01 22.40
N GLY A 188 -13.74 2.82 21.77
CA GLY A 188 -14.15 2.58 20.39
C GLY A 188 -13.08 2.86 19.32
N ILE A 189 -11.85 3.23 19.68
CA ILE A 189 -10.72 3.33 18.74
C ILE A 189 -9.91 2.04 18.83
N ASP A 190 -9.70 1.42 17.65
CA ASP A 190 -8.85 0.26 17.51
C ASP A 190 -7.41 0.60 17.96
N SER A 191 -6.79 -0.28 18.73
CA SER A 191 -5.40 -0.14 19.19
C SER A 191 -4.37 -0.27 18.03
N HIS A 192 -4.85 -0.60 16.84
CA HIS A 192 -4.00 -0.62 15.66
C HIS A 192 -3.63 0.80 15.23
N LYS A 193 -2.38 0.96 14.80
CA LYS A 193 -1.89 2.23 14.27
C LYS A 193 -2.77 2.70 13.13
N ILE A 194 -3.05 4.00 13.11
CA ILE A 194 -3.85 4.66 12.06
C ILE A 194 -3.33 4.36 10.63
N SER A 195 -2.02 4.17 10.48
CA SER A 195 -1.37 3.84 9.20
C SER A 195 -1.56 2.40 8.72
N TYR A 196 -2.05 1.48 9.58
CA TYR A 196 -2.08 0.04 9.27
C TYR A 196 -2.86 -0.29 8.00
N GLN A 197 -4.04 0.30 7.82
CA GLN A 197 -4.87 0.03 6.64
C GLN A 197 -4.22 0.55 5.35
N ALA A 198 -3.56 1.71 5.41
CA ALA A 198 -2.82 2.25 4.28
C ALA A 198 -1.59 1.38 3.93
N GLN A 199 -0.84 0.93 4.93
CA GLN A 199 0.28 0.01 4.75
C GLN A 199 -0.17 -1.32 4.12
N ARG A 200 -1.29 -1.87 4.62
CA ARG A 200 -1.87 -3.10 4.07
C ARG A 200 -2.28 -2.91 2.60
N LEU A 201 -3.02 -1.84 2.29
CA LEU A 201 -3.45 -1.56 0.93
C LEU A 201 -2.26 -1.40 -0.03
N ALA A 202 -1.27 -0.58 0.34
CA ALA A 202 -0.10 -0.33 -0.49
C ALA A 202 0.68 -1.63 -0.77
N ARG A 203 0.98 -2.42 0.26
CA ARG A 203 1.66 -3.72 0.12
C ARG A 203 0.87 -4.70 -0.75
N THR A 204 -0.44 -4.80 -0.54
CA THR A 204 -1.30 -5.70 -1.32
C THR A 204 -1.34 -5.25 -2.78
N SER A 205 -1.40 -3.94 -3.05
CA SER A 205 -1.45 -3.41 -4.42
C SER A 205 -0.18 -3.70 -5.21
N ILE A 206 1.02 -3.56 -4.60
CA ILE A 206 2.28 -3.88 -5.29
C ILE A 206 2.42 -5.38 -5.57
N THR A 207 1.98 -6.25 -4.65
CA THR A 207 1.96 -7.70 -4.88
C THR A 207 0.99 -8.06 -6.00
N HIS A 208 -0.20 -7.46 -5.98
CA HIS A 208 -1.26 -7.73 -6.94
C HIS A 208 -0.84 -7.32 -8.36
N VAL A 209 -0.27 -6.11 -8.53
CA VAL A 209 0.17 -5.66 -9.86
C VAL A 209 1.27 -6.54 -10.45
N MET A 210 2.21 -7.02 -9.63
CA MET A 210 3.24 -7.94 -10.12
C MET A 210 2.63 -9.25 -10.62
N SER A 211 1.69 -9.82 -9.88
CA SER A 211 0.98 -11.04 -10.28
C SER A 211 0.17 -10.83 -11.56
N GLU A 212 -0.59 -9.74 -11.65
CA GLU A 212 -1.41 -9.45 -12.82
C GLU A 212 -0.56 -9.16 -14.06
N VAL A 213 0.52 -8.40 -13.96
CA VAL A 213 1.45 -8.16 -15.06
C VAL A 213 2.04 -9.48 -15.56
N GLN A 214 2.39 -10.40 -14.65
CA GLN A 214 2.87 -11.72 -15.04
C GLN A 214 1.79 -12.53 -15.77
N ILE A 215 0.57 -12.58 -15.23
CA ILE A 215 -0.53 -13.35 -15.80
C ILE A 215 -0.92 -12.80 -17.17
N GLN A 216 -1.14 -11.49 -17.28
CA GLN A 216 -1.59 -10.86 -18.52
C GLN A 216 -0.56 -10.98 -19.63
N ASN A 217 0.73 -10.83 -19.33
CA ASN A 217 1.79 -11.06 -20.30
C ASN A 217 1.91 -12.55 -20.68
N ALA A 218 1.71 -13.48 -19.75
CA ALA A 218 1.74 -14.90 -20.04
C ALA A 218 0.60 -15.34 -20.99
N ILE A 219 -0.61 -14.75 -20.82
CA ILE A 219 -1.77 -15.07 -21.67
C ILE A 219 -1.53 -14.69 -23.15
N VAL A 220 -0.88 -13.55 -23.38
CA VAL A 220 -0.68 -13.04 -24.76
C VAL A 220 0.64 -13.44 -25.39
N ASN A 221 1.57 -14.03 -24.64
CA ASN A 221 2.86 -14.45 -25.15
C ASN A 221 2.72 -15.79 -25.92
N PRO A 222 2.92 -15.79 -27.25
CA PRO A 222 2.75 -16.99 -28.07
C PRO A 222 3.77 -18.09 -27.76
N PHE A 223 4.87 -17.77 -27.10
CA PHE A 223 5.92 -18.72 -26.70
C PHE A 223 5.67 -19.32 -25.31
N ASN A 224 4.61 -18.92 -24.63
CA ASN A 224 4.26 -19.43 -23.31
C ASN A 224 3.24 -20.58 -23.45
N LYS A 225 3.55 -21.74 -22.85
CA LYS A 225 2.66 -22.91 -22.86
C LYS A 225 1.66 -22.91 -21.69
N GLY A 226 1.74 -21.97 -20.78
CA GLY A 226 0.90 -21.86 -19.60
C GLY A 226 1.66 -21.41 -18.36
N LEU A 227 0.91 -21.26 -17.28
CA LEU A 227 1.44 -20.96 -15.95
C LEU A 227 1.26 -22.19 -15.07
N ARG A 228 2.28 -22.51 -14.29
CA ARG A 228 2.21 -23.57 -13.30
C ARG A 228 2.19 -23.00 -11.90
N TRP A 229 1.26 -23.46 -11.08
CA TRP A 229 1.20 -23.11 -9.68
C TRP A 229 2.26 -23.87 -8.89
N ASN A 230 3.16 -23.16 -8.21
CA ASN A 230 4.17 -23.77 -7.35
C ASN A 230 4.05 -23.19 -5.94
N LEU A 231 3.96 -24.04 -4.96
CA LEU A 231 3.96 -23.66 -3.55
C LEU A 231 5.35 -23.24 -3.07
N SER A 232 5.38 -22.31 -2.13
CA SER A 232 6.60 -21.97 -1.42
C SER A 232 7.09 -23.18 -0.59
N PRO A 233 8.42 -23.40 -0.45
CA PRO A 233 8.94 -24.39 0.50
C PRO A 233 8.45 -24.19 1.94
N ASN A 234 8.09 -22.96 2.30
CA ASN A 234 7.58 -22.57 3.62
C ASN A 234 6.05 -22.44 3.66
N HIS A 235 5.34 -23.12 2.75
CA HIS A 235 3.88 -23.14 2.76
C HIS A 235 3.33 -23.79 4.03
N SER A 236 2.18 -23.32 4.54
CA SER A 236 1.62 -23.72 5.83
C SER A 236 1.35 -25.23 5.94
N ALA A 237 0.94 -25.90 4.86
CA ALA A 237 0.75 -27.34 4.84
C ALA A 237 2.03 -28.10 5.13
N ARG A 238 3.16 -27.63 4.57
CA ARG A 238 4.49 -28.24 4.81
C ARG A 238 5.02 -27.95 6.22
N MET A 239 4.62 -26.80 6.80
CA MET A 239 5.07 -26.37 8.13
C MET A 239 4.18 -26.91 9.26
N HIS A 240 2.86 -27.06 9.02
CA HIS A 240 1.87 -27.32 10.07
C HIS A 240 0.94 -28.50 9.77
N GLY A 241 1.13 -29.22 8.65
CA GLY A 241 0.32 -30.36 8.26
C GLY A 241 -1.14 -30.05 7.89
N LYS A 242 -1.47 -28.76 7.68
CA LYS A 242 -2.81 -28.33 7.26
C LYS A 242 -2.80 -28.00 5.76
N THR A 243 -3.67 -28.66 5.01
CA THR A 243 -3.90 -28.38 3.58
C THR A 243 -4.86 -27.21 3.41
N ASP A 244 -4.68 -26.44 2.33
CA ASP A 244 -5.59 -25.38 1.89
C ASP A 244 -5.78 -25.41 0.36
N GLU A 245 -6.57 -24.47 -0.19
CA GLU A 245 -6.82 -24.39 -1.63
C GLU A 245 -5.54 -24.26 -2.48
N CYS A 246 -4.43 -23.81 -1.91
CA CYS A 246 -3.18 -23.70 -2.64
C CYS A 246 -2.52 -25.05 -2.86
N ASP A 247 -2.68 -25.98 -1.90
CA ASP A 247 -2.17 -27.34 -2.02
C ASP A 247 -2.89 -28.11 -3.12
N ASP A 248 -4.20 -27.90 -3.27
CA ASP A 248 -5.02 -28.53 -4.31
C ASP A 248 -4.65 -28.07 -5.71
N ARG A 249 -3.97 -26.92 -5.83
CA ARG A 249 -3.54 -26.32 -7.10
C ARG A 249 -2.08 -26.57 -7.44
N GLU A 250 -1.31 -27.20 -6.55
CA GLU A 250 0.11 -27.47 -6.80
C GLU A 250 0.30 -28.33 -8.05
N GLY A 251 1.10 -27.83 -8.98
CA GLY A 251 1.44 -28.55 -10.21
C GLY A 251 0.41 -28.49 -11.34
N LYS A 252 -0.72 -27.80 -11.13
CA LYS A 252 -1.74 -27.56 -12.17
C LYS A 252 -1.36 -26.37 -13.03
#